data_01e53a13931e61d05af3a656dfd474cf
#
_entry.id   01e53a13931e61d05af3a656dfd474cf
#
_cell.length_a   1.000
_cell.length_b   1.000
_cell.length_c   1.000
_cell.angle_alpha   90.00
_cell.angle_beta   90.00
_cell.angle_gamma   90.00
#
_symmetry.space_group_name_H-M   'P 1'
#
loop_
_entity.id
_entity.type
_entity.pdbx_description
1 polymer ?
#
loop_
_entity_poly.entity_id
_entity_poly.type
_entity_poly.pdbx_seq_one_letter_code
_entity_poly.pdbx_strand_id
1 'polypeptide(L)'
;MMRCGLLGEKLGHSYSPAIHAQLADYAYGLYEVAPKALPAFLTGGDFDALNVTIPYKKAVIPYCTGLSPIARRLGSVNVLVRRADGTLYGDNADAFGFEYLVRRSGIDVAGQKALVLGNGGASATIQAVLEQLGAHVTVISRHGPDNYENLDRHADAHVIVNTTPVGMYPNTGRAAVDLRQFPQCAGVLDIVYNPARTALLLQAESLGIPCAGGLYMLVAQAKRSCEVFTDTVIDDAQILRIHRLLRQEMENIVLIGMPGSGKSTIAALLAERLHRPVLDSDAQVVETAGMSIPDIFAAGGEDAFRARETAALAELGKRSGAVLATGGGCVCRAENYPLLHQNGTIFWLQRDLALLPKDGRPISQRSDLAALYAQRAPLYARFADAVIDNNGTPEETVQKILEVLA
;
A
#
# COMPACT_ATOMS: atom_id res chain seq x y z
N MET A 1 -24.55 9.77 21.22
CA MET A 1 -23.61 9.59 20.09
C MET A 1 -23.50 8.09 19.83
N MET A 2 -23.65 7.67 18.59
CA MET A 2 -23.57 6.25 18.19
C MET A 2 -22.15 5.71 18.43
N ARG A 3 -22.05 4.48 18.95
CA ARG A 3 -20.77 3.83 19.27
C ARG A 3 -20.53 2.72 18.26
N CYS A 4 -19.63 3.01 17.35
CA CYS A 4 -19.20 2.09 16.31
C CYS A 4 -17.77 1.62 16.54
N GLY A 5 -17.31 0.63 15.80
CA GLY A 5 -15.92 0.24 15.85
C GLY A 5 -15.57 -0.98 15.02
N LEU A 6 -14.31 -1.38 15.12
CA LEU A 6 -13.77 -2.58 14.49
C LEU A 6 -13.59 -3.68 15.54
N LEU A 7 -14.21 -4.82 15.31
CA LEU A 7 -14.09 -6.03 16.13
C LEU A 7 -13.10 -7.02 15.50
N GLY A 8 -12.10 -7.42 16.26
CA GLY A 8 -11.15 -8.46 15.88
C GLY A 8 -10.45 -9.06 17.09
N GLU A 9 -9.61 -10.07 16.89
CA GLU A 9 -8.81 -10.65 17.98
C GLU A 9 -7.57 -9.79 18.28
N LYS A 10 -6.89 -9.30 17.22
CA LYS A 10 -5.77 -8.37 17.28
C LYS A 10 -5.91 -7.40 16.11
N LEU A 11 -5.88 -6.12 16.38
CA LEU A 11 -6.20 -5.10 15.38
C LEU A 11 -4.98 -4.30 14.93
N GLY A 12 -3.90 -4.28 15.71
CA GLY A 12 -2.67 -3.57 15.37
C GLY A 12 -2.94 -2.14 14.91
N HIS A 13 -2.29 -1.71 13.83
CA HIS A 13 -2.56 -0.43 13.18
C HIS A 13 -3.66 -0.58 12.13
N SER A 14 -4.80 0.07 12.36
CA SER A 14 -5.95 0.06 11.44
C SER A 14 -6.26 1.48 10.96
N TYR A 15 -6.48 1.65 9.66
CA TYR A 15 -6.96 2.91 9.08
C TYR A 15 -8.47 3.11 9.21
N SER A 16 -9.21 2.10 9.68
CA SER A 16 -10.67 2.21 9.83
C SER A 16 -11.12 3.41 10.66
N PRO A 17 -10.51 3.73 11.83
CA PRO A 17 -10.91 4.91 12.59
C PRO A 17 -10.76 6.21 11.79
N ALA A 18 -9.63 6.40 11.10
CA ALA A 18 -9.37 7.58 10.29
C ALA A 18 -10.35 7.72 9.12
N ILE A 19 -10.71 6.60 8.47
CA ILE A 19 -11.69 6.57 7.38
C ILE A 19 -13.08 6.92 7.90
N HIS A 20 -13.53 6.27 8.99
CA HIS A 20 -14.87 6.47 9.55
C HIS A 20 -15.05 7.89 10.10
N ALA A 21 -14.00 8.52 10.66
CA ALA A 21 -14.01 9.92 11.06
C ALA A 21 -14.24 10.91 9.90
N GLN A 22 -13.99 10.51 8.67
CA GLN A 22 -14.25 11.30 7.46
C GLN A 22 -15.63 11.08 6.87
N LEU A 23 -16.36 10.04 7.33
CA LEU A 23 -17.64 9.63 6.75
C LEU A 23 -18.84 10.09 7.58
N ALA A 24 -18.77 10.06 8.91
CA ALA A 24 -19.86 10.47 9.78
C ALA A 24 -19.38 10.83 11.19
N ASP A 25 -20.22 11.55 11.93
CA ASP A 25 -19.97 11.96 13.32
C ASP A 25 -20.52 10.90 14.29
N TYR A 26 -19.70 9.88 14.55
CA TYR A 26 -19.88 8.87 15.60
C TYR A 26 -18.56 8.46 16.22
N ALA A 27 -18.59 7.93 17.43
CA ALA A 27 -17.40 7.36 18.06
C ALA A 27 -17.03 6.05 17.35
N TYR A 28 -15.77 5.90 16.91
CA TYR A 28 -15.29 4.67 16.28
C TYR A 28 -14.08 4.12 17.03
N GLY A 29 -14.29 3.00 17.74
CA GLY A 29 -13.31 2.34 18.59
C GLY A 29 -12.69 1.08 17.96
N LEU A 30 -11.63 0.58 18.59
CA LEU A 30 -11.05 -0.73 18.29
C LEU A 30 -11.38 -1.70 19.42
N TYR A 31 -12.07 -2.79 19.11
CA TYR A 31 -12.50 -3.80 20.05
C TYR A 31 -11.68 -5.08 19.84
N GLU A 32 -10.59 -5.21 20.59
CA GLU A 32 -9.81 -6.45 20.64
C GLU A 32 -10.44 -7.40 21.66
N VAL A 33 -11.05 -8.46 21.15
CA VAL A 33 -11.83 -9.40 21.94
C VAL A 33 -11.27 -10.80 21.73
N ALA A 34 -10.89 -11.48 22.80
CA ALA A 34 -10.44 -12.88 22.72
C ALA A 34 -11.58 -13.82 22.30
N PRO A 35 -11.32 -14.93 21.58
CA PRO A 35 -12.36 -15.83 21.09
C PRO A 35 -13.35 -16.31 22.15
N LYS A 36 -12.86 -16.60 23.36
CA LYS A 36 -13.70 -17.04 24.50
C LYS A 36 -14.64 -15.95 25.03
N ALA A 37 -14.29 -14.67 24.85
CA ALA A 37 -15.08 -13.54 25.31
C ALA A 37 -16.09 -13.04 24.24
N LEU A 38 -15.97 -13.49 22.99
CA LEU A 38 -16.81 -13.05 21.87
C LEU A 38 -18.32 -13.21 22.16
N PRO A 39 -18.83 -14.33 22.68
CA PRO A 39 -20.26 -14.48 22.98
C PRO A 39 -20.79 -13.43 23.94
N ALA A 40 -20.10 -13.21 25.07
CA ALA A 40 -20.48 -12.22 26.06
C ALA A 40 -20.42 -10.79 25.52
N PHE A 41 -19.41 -10.49 24.69
CA PHE A 41 -19.28 -9.20 24.03
C PHE A 41 -20.43 -8.92 23.05
N LEU A 42 -20.82 -9.89 22.22
CA LEU A 42 -21.89 -9.72 21.25
C LEU A 42 -23.28 -9.58 21.90
N THR A 43 -23.52 -10.25 23.02
CA THR A 43 -24.81 -10.21 23.73
C THR A 43 -24.94 -9.02 24.67
N GLY A 44 -23.89 -8.63 25.38
CA GLY A 44 -23.91 -7.60 26.41
C GLY A 44 -23.00 -6.41 26.16
N GLY A 45 -22.24 -6.38 25.09
CA GLY A 45 -21.29 -5.31 24.79
C GLY A 45 -21.96 -3.98 24.42
N ASP A 46 -21.26 -2.93 24.77
CA ASP A 46 -21.71 -1.55 24.61
C ASP A 46 -21.33 -0.98 23.24
N PHE A 47 -22.03 -1.38 22.19
CA PHE A 47 -21.86 -0.92 20.82
C PHE A 47 -23.21 -0.86 20.09
N ASP A 48 -23.31 0.01 19.11
CA ASP A 48 -24.46 0.17 18.21
C ASP A 48 -24.20 -0.50 16.85
N ALA A 49 -22.97 -0.39 16.33
CA ALA A 49 -22.57 -1.05 15.08
C ALA A 49 -21.08 -1.38 15.04
N LEU A 50 -20.73 -2.46 14.35
CA LEU A 50 -19.34 -2.92 14.26
C LEU A 50 -18.98 -3.32 12.81
N ASN A 51 -17.79 -2.96 12.39
CA ASN A 51 -17.06 -3.74 11.40
C ASN A 51 -16.46 -4.98 12.08
N VAL A 52 -16.42 -6.09 11.37
CA VAL A 52 -15.89 -7.37 11.87
C VAL A 52 -14.75 -7.83 10.97
N THR A 53 -13.59 -8.12 11.57
CA THR A 53 -12.45 -8.67 10.85
C THR A 53 -12.05 -10.06 11.37
N ILE A 54 -10.91 -10.55 10.90
CA ILE A 54 -10.35 -11.86 11.27
C ILE A 54 -10.20 -11.96 12.82
N PRO A 55 -10.56 -13.11 13.41
CA PRO A 55 -11.08 -14.34 12.79
C PRO A 55 -12.62 -14.43 12.80
N TYR A 56 -13.35 -13.36 13.09
CA TYR A 56 -14.74 -13.39 13.56
C TYR A 56 -15.81 -13.31 12.48
N LYS A 57 -15.48 -13.06 11.20
CA LYS A 57 -16.45 -12.88 10.10
C LYS A 57 -17.48 -14.00 9.94
N LYS A 58 -17.12 -15.25 10.32
CA LYS A 58 -18.04 -16.40 10.35
C LYS A 58 -18.61 -16.64 11.76
N ALA A 59 -17.79 -16.39 12.77
CA ALA A 59 -18.16 -16.67 14.17
C ALA A 59 -19.31 -15.81 14.69
N VAL A 60 -19.53 -14.62 14.11
CA VAL A 60 -20.63 -13.72 14.50
C VAL A 60 -21.98 -14.10 13.89
N ILE A 61 -22.03 -14.92 12.85
CA ILE A 61 -23.25 -15.29 12.13
C ILE A 61 -24.32 -15.91 13.06
N PRO A 62 -23.99 -16.86 13.96
CA PRO A 62 -24.98 -17.45 14.87
C PRO A 62 -25.67 -16.46 15.82
N TYR A 63 -25.10 -15.28 16.02
CA TYR A 63 -25.64 -14.21 16.88
C TYR A 63 -26.54 -13.23 16.11
N CYS A 64 -26.60 -13.33 14.78
CA CYS A 64 -27.44 -12.49 13.95
C CYS A 64 -28.84 -13.10 13.81
N THR A 65 -29.88 -12.32 14.09
CA THR A 65 -31.27 -12.71 13.83
C THR A 65 -31.68 -12.49 12.38
N GLY A 66 -30.92 -11.67 11.64
CA GLY A 66 -31.11 -11.41 10.22
C GLY A 66 -29.78 -11.17 9.51
N LEU A 67 -29.73 -11.57 8.25
CA LEU A 67 -28.57 -11.37 7.37
C LEU A 67 -29.02 -10.74 6.06
N SER A 68 -28.20 -9.85 5.53
CA SER A 68 -28.38 -9.36 4.17
C SER A 68 -28.28 -10.50 3.13
N PRO A 69 -28.86 -10.36 1.93
CA PRO A 69 -28.74 -11.37 0.89
C PRO A 69 -27.28 -11.72 0.56
N ILE A 70 -26.40 -10.72 0.53
CA ILE A 70 -24.98 -10.92 0.23
C ILE A 70 -24.27 -11.64 1.38
N ALA A 71 -24.48 -11.25 2.64
CA ALA A 71 -23.87 -11.91 3.79
C ALA A 71 -24.30 -13.38 3.89
N ARG A 72 -25.57 -13.67 3.60
CA ARG A 72 -26.11 -15.05 3.57
C ARG A 72 -25.46 -15.87 2.46
N ARG A 73 -25.38 -15.33 1.25
CA ARG A 73 -24.75 -16.01 0.11
C ARG A 73 -23.27 -16.32 0.37
N LEU A 74 -22.54 -15.39 0.97
CA LEU A 74 -21.11 -15.52 1.26
C LEU A 74 -20.80 -16.36 2.51
N GLY A 75 -21.77 -16.52 3.41
CA GLY A 75 -21.51 -17.11 4.73
C GLY A 75 -20.45 -16.33 5.50
N SER A 76 -20.44 -15.00 5.35
CA SER A 76 -19.44 -14.11 5.94
C SER A 76 -20.04 -12.75 6.25
N VAL A 77 -19.86 -12.28 7.47
CA VAL A 77 -20.34 -10.98 7.98
C VAL A 77 -19.15 -10.14 8.37
N ASN A 78 -19.04 -8.93 7.81
CA ASN A 78 -18.04 -7.93 8.22
C ASN A 78 -18.68 -6.62 8.71
N VAL A 79 -20.02 -6.57 8.76
CA VAL A 79 -20.81 -5.47 9.31
C VAL A 79 -21.87 -6.03 10.24
N LEU A 80 -21.95 -5.53 11.48
CA LEU A 80 -22.98 -5.82 12.44
C LEU A 80 -23.68 -4.53 12.84
N VAL A 81 -25.01 -4.55 12.92
CA VAL A 81 -25.81 -3.45 13.46
C VAL A 81 -26.75 -3.97 14.53
N ARG A 82 -26.77 -3.34 15.68
CA ARG A 82 -27.73 -3.59 16.74
C ARG A 82 -29.00 -2.83 16.45
N ARG A 83 -30.11 -3.56 16.33
CA ARG A 83 -31.43 -2.97 16.10
C ARG A 83 -32.03 -2.46 17.40
N ALA A 84 -33.09 -1.68 17.30
CA ALA A 84 -33.80 -1.09 18.45
C ALA A 84 -34.34 -2.14 19.42
N ASP A 85 -34.67 -3.34 18.96
CA ASP A 85 -35.09 -4.49 19.77
C ASP A 85 -33.93 -5.27 20.43
N GLY A 86 -32.69 -4.78 20.27
CA GLY A 86 -31.48 -5.38 20.79
C GLY A 86 -30.90 -6.52 19.94
N THR A 87 -31.58 -6.93 18.87
CA THR A 87 -31.10 -7.99 17.96
C THR A 87 -29.97 -7.51 17.06
N LEU A 88 -29.15 -8.45 16.55
CA LEU A 88 -28.07 -8.15 15.64
C LEU A 88 -28.45 -8.48 14.20
N TYR A 89 -28.18 -7.54 13.29
CA TYR A 89 -28.26 -7.74 11.85
C TYR A 89 -26.87 -7.77 11.25
N GLY A 90 -26.61 -8.75 10.36
CA GLY A 90 -25.31 -8.94 9.70
C GLY A 90 -25.35 -8.58 8.22
N ASP A 91 -24.34 -7.86 7.77
CA ASP A 91 -24.11 -7.52 6.36
C ASP A 91 -22.65 -7.77 5.94
N ASN A 92 -22.37 -7.63 4.64
CA ASN A 92 -21.03 -7.76 4.09
C ASN A 92 -20.71 -6.61 3.12
N ALA A 93 -19.91 -5.68 3.58
CA ALA A 93 -19.44 -4.52 2.80
C ALA A 93 -18.18 -4.82 1.97
N ASP A 94 -17.45 -5.92 2.24
CA ASP A 94 -16.25 -6.29 1.44
C ASP A 94 -16.61 -6.54 -0.03
N ALA A 95 -17.80 -7.10 -0.28
CA ALA A 95 -18.29 -7.32 -1.64
C ALA A 95 -18.41 -6.01 -2.42
N PHE A 96 -19.04 -4.99 -1.83
CA PHE A 96 -19.12 -3.65 -2.43
C PHE A 96 -17.74 -3.06 -2.62
N GLY A 97 -16.86 -3.18 -1.61
CA GLY A 97 -15.50 -2.66 -1.68
C GLY A 97 -14.69 -3.25 -2.83
N PHE A 98 -14.76 -4.57 -3.02
CA PHE A 98 -14.05 -5.23 -4.11
C PHE A 98 -14.67 -4.95 -5.49
N GLU A 99 -15.99 -4.93 -5.60
CA GLU A 99 -16.67 -4.53 -6.84
C GLU A 99 -16.28 -3.10 -7.26
N TYR A 100 -16.18 -2.18 -6.28
CA TYR A 100 -15.71 -0.82 -6.54
C TYR A 100 -14.25 -0.81 -7.03
N LEU A 101 -13.36 -1.62 -6.43
CA LEU A 101 -11.97 -1.76 -6.87
C LEU A 101 -11.90 -2.24 -8.33
N VAL A 102 -12.66 -3.28 -8.70
CA VAL A 102 -12.71 -3.79 -10.07
C VAL A 102 -13.15 -2.70 -11.04
N ARG A 103 -14.28 -2.05 -10.77
CA ARG A 103 -14.81 -0.97 -11.63
C ARG A 103 -13.83 0.19 -11.76
N ARG A 104 -13.20 0.58 -10.66
CA ARG A 104 -12.26 1.71 -10.64
C ARG A 104 -10.95 1.41 -11.35
N SER A 105 -10.50 0.17 -11.35
CA SER A 105 -9.28 -0.25 -12.06
C SER A 105 -9.41 -0.20 -13.59
N GLY A 106 -10.64 -0.24 -14.11
CA GLY A 106 -10.90 -0.32 -15.55
C GLY A 106 -10.54 -1.69 -16.16
N ILE A 107 -10.20 -2.69 -15.33
CA ILE A 107 -9.88 -4.04 -15.78
C ILE A 107 -11.19 -4.75 -16.12
N ASP A 108 -11.32 -5.20 -17.37
CA ASP A 108 -12.46 -6.01 -17.80
C ASP A 108 -12.28 -7.45 -17.30
N VAL A 109 -13.25 -7.92 -16.53
CA VAL A 109 -13.27 -9.27 -15.96
C VAL A 109 -14.35 -10.16 -16.59
N ALA A 110 -15.29 -9.58 -17.36
CA ALA A 110 -16.42 -10.31 -17.91
C ALA A 110 -15.97 -11.31 -19.00
N GLY A 111 -16.34 -12.58 -18.83
CA GLY A 111 -15.92 -13.67 -19.71
C GLY A 111 -14.44 -14.05 -19.60
N GLN A 112 -13.69 -13.41 -18.71
CA GLN A 112 -12.24 -13.65 -18.56
C GLN A 112 -11.95 -14.73 -17.52
N LYS A 113 -10.85 -15.47 -17.72
CA LYS A 113 -10.31 -16.39 -16.72
C LYS A 113 -9.57 -15.60 -15.65
N ALA A 114 -10.10 -15.64 -14.43
CA ALA A 114 -9.52 -14.95 -13.26
C ALA A 114 -8.92 -15.94 -12.27
N LEU A 115 -7.64 -15.78 -11.93
CA LEU A 115 -6.98 -16.54 -10.86
C LEU A 115 -7.07 -15.77 -9.56
N VAL A 116 -7.72 -16.34 -8.56
CA VAL A 116 -7.75 -15.83 -7.19
C VAL A 116 -6.69 -16.54 -6.37
N LEU A 117 -5.65 -15.82 -5.99
CA LEU A 117 -4.54 -16.36 -5.21
C LEU A 117 -4.91 -16.36 -3.72
N GLY A 118 -4.99 -17.54 -3.12
CA GLY A 118 -5.38 -17.75 -1.73
C GLY A 118 -6.83 -18.17 -1.55
N ASN A 119 -7.11 -18.87 -0.45
CA ASN A 119 -8.44 -19.36 -0.05
C ASN A 119 -8.84 -18.88 1.36
N GLY A 120 -8.31 -17.72 1.78
CA GLY A 120 -8.60 -17.11 3.08
C GLY A 120 -9.96 -16.43 3.17
N GLY A 121 -10.19 -15.69 4.27
CA GLY A 121 -11.48 -15.07 4.57
C GLY A 121 -12.02 -14.07 3.54
N ALA A 122 -11.17 -13.34 2.84
CA ALA A 122 -11.57 -12.42 1.78
C ALA A 122 -11.80 -13.14 0.43
N SER A 123 -11.12 -14.27 0.20
CA SER A 123 -11.13 -14.98 -1.08
C SER A 123 -12.54 -15.38 -1.52
N ALA A 124 -13.36 -15.93 -0.62
CA ALA A 124 -14.73 -16.33 -0.95
C ALA A 124 -15.61 -15.14 -1.41
N THR A 125 -15.45 -13.98 -0.78
CA THR A 125 -16.15 -12.75 -1.19
C THR A 125 -15.71 -12.31 -2.59
N ILE A 126 -14.39 -12.33 -2.85
CA ILE A 126 -13.80 -11.92 -4.11
C ILE A 126 -14.22 -12.85 -5.25
N GLN A 127 -14.23 -14.17 -5.02
CA GLN A 127 -14.73 -15.16 -5.97
C GLN A 127 -16.18 -14.85 -6.37
N ALA A 128 -17.06 -14.70 -5.38
CA ALA A 128 -18.48 -14.45 -5.62
C ALA A 128 -18.74 -13.12 -6.38
N VAL A 129 -17.93 -12.09 -6.12
CA VAL A 129 -18.04 -10.81 -6.88
C VAL A 129 -17.54 -10.97 -8.30
N LEU A 130 -16.41 -11.64 -8.52
CA LEU A 130 -15.88 -11.90 -9.87
C LEU A 130 -16.84 -12.73 -10.70
N GLU A 131 -17.42 -13.81 -10.12
CA GLU A 131 -18.44 -14.63 -10.76
C GLU A 131 -19.69 -13.81 -11.12
N GLN A 132 -20.13 -12.94 -10.20
CA GLN A 132 -21.26 -12.03 -10.45
C GLN A 132 -20.98 -11.04 -11.58
N LEU A 133 -19.71 -10.62 -11.74
CA LEU A 133 -19.26 -9.78 -12.85
C LEU A 133 -19.00 -10.56 -14.13
N GLY A 134 -19.23 -11.89 -14.13
CA GLY A 134 -19.13 -12.76 -15.31
C GLY A 134 -17.76 -13.37 -15.55
N ALA A 135 -16.85 -13.33 -14.59
CA ALA A 135 -15.54 -13.97 -14.72
C ALA A 135 -15.61 -15.49 -14.49
N HIS A 136 -14.69 -16.23 -15.13
CA HIS A 136 -14.46 -17.64 -14.87
C HIS A 136 -13.35 -17.78 -13.79
N VAL A 137 -13.77 -18.05 -12.56
CA VAL A 137 -12.85 -18.01 -11.40
C VAL A 137 -12.18 -19.36 -11.17
N THR A 138 -10.86 -19.34 -11.01
CA THR A 138 -10.07 -20.47 -10.49
C THR A 138 -9.29 -20.02 -9.25
N VAL A 139 -9.36 -20.81 -8.17
CA VAL A 139 -8.68 -20.49 -6.92
C VAL A 139 -7.36 -21.24 -6.84
N ILE A 140 -6.27 -20.50 -6.68
CA ILE A 140 -4.95 -21.07 -6.44
C ILE A 140 -4.68 -21.05 -4.94
N SER A 141 -4.46 -22.21 -4.35
CA SER A 141 -4.17 -22.33 -2.91
C SER A 141 -2.98 -23.25 -2.65
N ARG A 142 -2.47 -23.26 -1.43
CA ARG A 142 -1.34 -24.15 -1.05
C ARG A 142 -1.72 -25.63 -1.08
N HIS A 143 -2.98 -25.93 -0.86
CA HIS A 143 -3.53 -27.28 -0.82
C HIS A 143 -4.82 -27.32 -1.62
N GLY A 144 -4.83 -28.05 -2.70
CA GLY A 144 -5.99 -28.13 -3.59
C GLY A 144 -5.60 -28.67 -4.97
N PRO A 145 -6.59 -28.89 -5.85
CA PRO A 145 -6.34 -29.37 -7.21
C PRO A 145 -5.55 -28.35 -8.04
N ASP A 146 -5.83 -27.06 -7.83
CA ASP A 146 -5.13 -25.94 -8.45
C ASP A 146 -4.29 -25.23 -7.37
N ASN A 147 -2.98 -25.28 -7.54
CA ASN A 147 -2.03 -24.82 -6.55
C ASN A 147 -0.79 -24.19 -7.19
N TYR A 148 0.14 -23.70 -6.36
CA TYR A 148 1.34 -23.00 -6.84
C TYR A 148 2.35 -23.90 -7.57
N GLU A 149 2.20 -25.21 -7.54
CA GLU A 149 3.08 -26.17 -8.21
C GLU A 149 2.62 -26.50 -9.64
N ASN A 150 1.35 -26.16 -9.98
CA ASN A 150 0.76 -26.46 -11.29
C ASN A 150 0.19 -25.23 -12.01
N LEU A 151 0.78 -24.06 -11.80
CA LEU A 151 0.38 -22.77 -12.40
C LEU A 151 0.45 -22.79 -13.94
N ASP A 152 1.29 -23.63 -14.52
CA ASP A 152 1.41 -23.86 -15.96
C ASP A 152 0.08 -24.20 -16.63
N ARG A 153 -0.83 -24.91 -15.92
CA ARG A 153 -2.19 -25.23 -16.39
C ARG A 153 -3.07 -24.00 -16.57
N HIS A 154 -2.65 -22.87 -16.03
CA HIS A 154 -3.41 -21.63 -16.00
C HIS A 154 -2.67 -20.47 -16.69
N ALA A 155 -1.70 -20.77 -17.55
CA ALA A 155 -0.93 -19.77 -18.31
C ALA A 155 -1.81 -18.87 -19.19
N ASP A 156 -3.04 -19.32 -19.49
CA ASP A 156 -4.09 -18.60 -20.23
C ASP A 156 -4.91 -17.62 -19.33
N ALA A 157 -4.52 -17.40 -18.08
CA ALA A 157 -5.23 -16.47 -17.19
C ALA A 157 -5.10 -15.02 -17.67
N HIS A 158 -6.24 -14.31 -17.65
CA HIS A 158 -6.33 -12.91 -18.06
C HIS A 158 -6.32 -11.94 -16.88
N VAL A 159 -6.82 -12.36 -15.72
CA VAL A 159 -6.87 -11.53 -14.51
C VAL A 159 -6.28 -12.29 -13.34
N ILE A 160 -5.41 -11.64 -12.61
CA ILE A 160 -4.79 -12.19 -11.38
C ILE A 160 -5.21 -11.34 -10.20
N VAL A 161 -5.78 -11.97 -9.17
CA VAL A 161 -6.25 -11.29 -7.97
C VAL A 161 -5.55 -11.88 -6.74
N ASN A 162 -4.68 -11.09 -6.10
CA ASN A 162 -4.04 -11.50 -4.85
C ASN A 162 -4.97 -11.27 -3.66
N THR A 163 -5.33 -12.34 -2.97
CA THR A 163 -6.09 -12.31 -1.71
C THR A 163 -5.29 -12.87 -0.53
N THR A 164 -3.99 -13.09 -0.75
CA THR A 164 -3.05 -13.57 0.28
C THR A 164 -2.38 -12.39 0.99
N PRO A 165 -1.78 -12.60 2.17
CA PRO A 165 -0.94 -11.60 2.81
C PRO A 165 0.48 -11.51 2.21
N VAL A 166 0.78 -12.21 1.10
CA VAL A 166 2.10 -12.16 0.46
C VAL A 166 2.35 -10.75 -0.09
N GLY A 167 3.47 -10.17 0.26
CA GLY A 167 3.84 -8.81 -0.12
C GLY A 167 3.35 -7.72 0.82
N MET A 168 2.53 -8.06 1.83
CA MET A 168 2.04 -7.11 2.85
C MET A 168 3.14 -6.75 3.86
N TYR A 169 3.15 -5.52 4.32
CA TYR A 169 4.00 -5.05 5.43
C TYR A 169 3.85 -5.96 6.67
N PRO A 170 4.92 -6.30 7.40
CA PRO A 170 6.32 -5.89 7.18
C PRO A 170 7.10 -6.74 6.15
N ASN A 171 6.50 -7.82 5.62
CA ASN A 171 7.14 -8.80 4.74
C ASN A 171 6.98 -8.43 3.25
N THR A 172 7.35 -7.19 2.90
CA THR A 172 7.27 -6.66 1.53
C THR A 172 8.31 -7.32 0.59
N GLY A 173 8.25 -7.00 -0.70
CA GLY A 173 9.24 -7.43 -1.69
C GLY A 173 9.04 -8.86 -2.21
N ARG A 174 7.93 -9.54 -1.84
CA ARG A 174 7.58 -10.86 -2.37
C ARG A 174 6.26 -10.79 -3.13
N ALA A 175 6.21 -11.48 -4.26
CA ALA A 175 4.99 -11.73 -5.02
C ALA A 175 4.55 -13.19 -4.84
N ALA A 176 3.24 -13.42 -4.89
CA ALA A 176 2.69 -14.78 -4.76
C ALA A 176 2.94 -15.62 -6.03
N VAL A 177 3.05 -14.97 -7.18
CA VAL A 177 3.33 -15.57 -8.49
C VAL A 177 4.25 -14.65 -9.30
N ASP A 178 4.89 -15.19 -10.33
CA ASP A 178 5.60 -14.42 -11.35
C ASP A 178 4.67 -14.19 -12.55
N LEU A 179 4.33 -12.93 -12.82
CA LEU A 179 3.40 -12.56 -13.91
C LEU A 179 3.88 -12.96 -15.31
N ARG A 180 5.18 -13.17 -15.49
CA ARG A 180 5.75 -13.66 -16.77
C ARG A 180 5.27 -15.06 -17.13
N GLN A 181 4.73 -15.81 -16.17
CA GLN A 181 4.11 -17.13 -16.41
C GLN A 181 2.73 -17.02 -17.06
N PHE A 182 2.15 -15.81 -17.13
CA PHE A 182 0.80 -15.57 -17.63
C PHE A 182 0.82 -14.58 -18.80
N PRO A 183 1.21 -15.01 -20.00
CA PRO A 183 1.41 -14.12 -21.16
C PRO A 183 0.15 -13.44 -21.64
N GLN A 184 -1.04 -13.92 -21.25
CA GLN A 184 -2.33 -13.32 -21.56
C GLN A 184 -2.87 -12.41 -20.43
N CYS A 185 -2.08 -12.19 -19.37
CA CYS A 185 -2.52 -11.38 -18.25
C CYS A 185 -2.74 -9.92 -18.68
N ALA A 186 -4.00 -9.49 -18.61
CA ALA A 186 -4.47 -8.16 -18.98
C ALA A 186 -4.83 -7.29 -17.76
N GLY A 187 -4.77 -7.86 -16.54
CA GLY A 187 -5.07 -7.10 -15.34
C GLY A 187 -4.65 -7.77 -14.05
N VAL A 188 -4.19 -6.98 -13.07
CA VAL A 188 -3.78 -7.45 -11.75
C VAL A 188 -4.46 -6.63 -10.66
N LEU A 189 -5.13 -7.32 -9.73
CA LEU A 189 -5.73 -6.72 -8.55
C LEU A 189 -5.07 -7.29 -7.29
N ASP A 190 -4.77 -6.43 -6.33
CA ASP A 190 -4.22 -6.86 -5.05
C ASP A 190 -5.03 -6.22 -3.91
N ILE A 191 -5.58 -7.03 -2.99
CA ILE A 191 -6.32 -6.47 -1.85
C ILE A 191 -5.41 -5.95 -0.73
N VAL A 192 -4.11 -6.16 -0.84
CA VAL A 192 -3.13 -5.54 0.05
C VAL A 192 -3.08 -4.04 -0.26
N TYR A 193 -3.10 -3.22 0.79
CA TYR A 193 -3.04 -1.75 0.70
C TYR A 193 -1.80 -1.16 1.37
N ASN A 194 -1.04 -1.94 2.09
CA ASN A 194 0.25 -1.55 2.67
C ASN A 194 1.28 -2.68 2.45
N PRO A 195 2.28 -2.47 1.58
CA PRO A 195 2.62 -1.24 0.87
C PRO A 195 1.57 -0.83 -0.17
N ALA A 196 1.64 0.41 -0.64
CA ALA A 196 0.76 0.94 -1.69
C ALA A 196 0.92 0.17 -3.01
N ARG A 197 2.16 -0.26 -3.32
CA ARG A 197 2.52 -1.12 -4.45
C ARG A 197 3.23 -2.36 -3.93
N THR A 198 2.55 -3.49 -3.93
CA THR A 198 3.19 -4.79 -3.61
C THR A 198 4.17 -5.19 -4.71
N ALA A 199 5.04 -6.16 -4.43
CA ALA A 199 5.94 -6.68 -5.46
C ALA A 199 5.19 -7.22 -6.69
N LEU A 200 3.97 -7.74 -6.51
CA LEU A 200 3.10 -8.17 -7.60
C LEU A 200 2.65 -6.98 -8.47
N LEU A 201 2.22 -5.88 -7.85
CA LEU A 201 1.80 -4.67 -8.56
C LEU A 201 3.00 -3.99 -9.25
N LEU A 202 4.17 -3.91 -8.60
CA LEU A 202 5.39 -3.39 -9.21
C LEU A 202 5.83 -4.21 -10.43
N GLN A 203 5.65 -5.54 -10.39
CA GLN A 203 5.89 -6.39 -11.54
C GLN A 203 4.88 -6.10 -12.66
N ALA A 204 3.60 -5.94 -12.34
CA ALA A 204 2.57 -5.57 -13.32
C ALA A 204 2.91 -4.24 -13.99
N GLU A 205 3.24 -3.20 -13.23
CA GLU A 205 3.68 -1.89 -13.75
C GLU A 205 4.89 -2.04 -14.70
N SER A 206 5.90 -2.82 -14.32
CA SER A 206 7.10 -3.05 -15.13
C SER A 206 6.83 -3.78 -16.46
N LEU A 207 5.75 -4.56 -16.51
CA LEU A 207 5.28 -5.29 -17.70
C LEU A 207 4.21 -4.51 -18.48
N GLY A 208 3.84 -3.31 -18.04
CA GLY A 208 2.78 -2.52 -18.66
C GLY A 208 1.37 -3.11 -18.49
N ILE A 209 1.17 -3.98 -17.49
CA ILE A 209 -0.12 -4.60 -17.20
C ILE A 209 -0.91 -3.67 -16.27
N PRO A 210 -2.17 -3.29 -16.62
CA PRO A 210 -3.06 -2.53 -15.75
C PRO A 210 -3.20 -3.19 -14.38
N CYS A 211 -3.07 -2.42 -13.29
CA CYS A 211 -3.15 -2.97 -11.96
C CYS A 211 -3.73 -1.98 -10.94
N ALA A 212 -4.28 -2.50 -9.84
CA ALA A 212 -4.78 -1.68 -8.74
C ALA A 212 -4.60 -2.37 -7.38
N GLY A 213 -4.25 -1.57 -6.35
CA GLY A 213 -4.07 -2.00 -4.97
C GLY A 213 -5.32 -1.82 -4.10
N GLY A 214 -5.31 -2.44 -2.93
CA GLY A 214 -6.45 -2.61 -2.04
C GLY A 214 -6.98 -1.36 -1.34
N LEU A 215 -6.33 -0.21 -1.46
CA LEU A 215 -6.77 1.00 -0.75
C LEU A 215 -8.17 1.46 -1.18
N TYR A 216 -8.52 1.34 -2.47
CA TYR A 216 -9.89 1.63 -2.93
C TYR A 216 -10.93 0.70 -2.28
N MET A 217 -10.63 -0.60 -2.20
CA MET A 217 -11.48 -1.58 -1.53
C MET A 217 -11.65 -1.22 -0.04
N LEU A 218 -10.56 -0.84 0.64
CA LEU A 218 -10.57 -0.48 2.05
C LEU A 218 -11.49 0.73 2.32
N VAL A 219 -11.42 1.76 1.51
CA VAL A 219 -12.25 2.97 1.69
C VAL A 219 -13.70 2.70 1.29
N ALA A 220 -13.92 2.01 0.18
CA ALA A 220 -15.27 1.73 -0.32
C ALA A 220 -16.07 0.84 0.63
N GLN A 221 -15.45 -0.23 1.20
CA GLN A 221 -16.12 -1.07 2.19
C GLN A 221 -16.46 -0.30 3.48
N ALA A 222 -15.61 0.65 3.89
CA ALA A 222 -15.87 1.47 5.06
C ALA A 222 -17.03 2.45 4.82
N LYS A 223 -17.08 3.06 3.62
CA LYS A 223 -18.23 3.90 3.19
C LYS A 223 -19.52 3.09 3.22
N ARG A 224 -19.52 1.86 2.65
CA ARG A 224 -20.69 0.99 2.67
C ARG A 224 -21.08 0.57 4.08
N SER A 225 -20.12 0.28 4.95
CA SER A 225 -20.37 0.00 6.36
C SER A 225 -21.02 1.19 7.06
N CYS A 226 -20.53 2.40 6.82
CA CYS A 226 -21.11 3.61 7.39
C CYS A 226 -22.57 3.81 6.96
N GLU A 227 -22.91 3.56 5.69
CA GLU A 227 -24.30 3.60 5.20
C GLU A 227 -25.20 2.61 5.94
N VAL A 228 -24.70 1.40 6.17
CA VAL A 228 -25.45 0.38 6.91
C VAL A 228 -25.60 0.75 8.40
N PHE A 229 -24.57 1.39 9.00
CA PHE A 229 -24.61 1.83 10.38
C PHE A 229 -25.66 2.91 10.62
N THR A 230 -25.72 3.88 9.70
CA THR A 230 -26.50 5.12 9.87
C THR A 230 -27.82 5.11 9.11
N ASP A 231 -28.10 4.06 8.34
CA ASP A 231 -29.24 3.97 7.41
C ASP A 231 -29.32 5.19 6.46
N THR A 232 -28.17 5.62 5.96
CA THR A 232 -28.04 6.78 5.06
C THR A 232 -27.35 6.39 3.78
N VAL A 233 -27.47 7.21 2.74
CA VAL A 233 -26.74 7.09 1.47
C VAL A 233 -25.63 8.11 1.45
N ILE A 234 -24.41 7.67 1.18
CA ILE A 234 -23.20 8.50 1.08
C ILE A 234 -22.74 8.51 -0.39
N ASP A 235 -22.48 9.70 -0.93
CA ASP A 235 -21.98 9.84 -2.30
C ASP A 235 -20.64 9.11 -2.49
N ASP A 236 -20.51 8.35 -3.57
CA ASP A 236 -19.29 7.62 -3.94
C ASP A 236 -18.08 8.55 -4.18
N ALA A 237 -18.30 9.83 -4.45
CA ALA A 237 -17.25 10.85 -4.49
C ALA A 237 -16.43 10.92 -3.18
N GLN A 238 -17.05 10.56 -2.03
CA GLN A 238 -16.34 10.48 -0.77
C GLN A 238 -15.26 9.39 -0.76
N ILE A 239 -15.44 8.30 -1.51
CA ILE A 239 -14.42 7.25 -1.64
C ILE A 239 -13.16 7.85 -2.27
N LEU A 240 -13.31 8.62 -3.36
CA LEU A 240 -12.17 9.22 -4.05
C LEU A 240 -11.47 10.28 -3.17
N ARG A 241 -12.25 11.09 -2.46
CA ARG A 241 -11.73 12.10 -1.54
C ARG A 241 -10.91 11.46 -0.41
N ILE A 242 -11.48 10.46 0.26
CA ILE A 242 -10.83 9.79 1.40
C ILE A 242 -9.61 8.98 0.92
N HIS A 243 -9.74 8.29 -0.21
CA HIS A 243 -8.61 7.57 -0.83
C HIS A 243 -7.42 8.52 -1.07
N ARG A 244 -7.66 9.72 -1.64
CA ARG A 244 -6.62 10.72 -1.88
C ARG A 244 -5.97 11.18 -0.57
N LEU A 245 -6.76 11.50 0.45
CA LEU A 245 -6.25 11.91 1.76
C LEU A 245 -5.37 10.84 2.39
N LEU A 246 -5.83 9.58 2.40
CA LEU A 246 -5.05 8.48 2.96
C LEU A 246 -3.79 8.20 2.15
N ARG A 247 -3.87 8.24 0.82
CA ARG A 247 -2.71 8.08 -0.04
C ARG A 247 -1.67 9.16 0.26
N GLN A 248 -2.08 10.42 0.34
CA GLN A 248 -1.18 11.52 0.70
C GLN A 248 -0.56 11.33 2.08
N GLU A 249 -1.31 10.82 3.08
CA GLU A 249 -0.80 10.56 4.43
C GLU A 249 0.18 9.39 4.47
N MET A 250 -0.11 8.32 3.73
CA MET A 250 0.66 7.07 3.75
C MET A 250 1.90 7.10 2.87
N GLU A 251 1.86 7.82 1.74
CA GLU A 251 2.92 7.80 0.73
C GLU A 251 4.14 8.59 1.18
N ASN A 252 5.33 8.00 1.00
CA ASN A 252 6.59 8.67 1.26
C ASN A 252 6.92 9.66 0.14
N ILE A 253 7.59 10.74 0.50
CA ILE A 253 8.22 11.67 -0.44
C ILE A 253 9.69 11.28 -0.54
N VAL A 254 10.10 10.70 -1.66
CA VAL A 254 11.47 10.22 -1.86
C VAL A 254 12.24 11.21 -2.71
N LEU A 255 13.35 11.72 -2.18
CA LEU A 255 14.20 12.69 -2.88
C LEU A 255 15.46 12.00 -3.40
N ILE A 256 15.65 12.01 -4.71
CA ILE A 256 16.85 11.53 -5.41
C ILE A 256 17.55 12.69 -6.14
N GLY A 257 18.80 12.52 -6.52
CA GLY A 257 19.58 13.53 -7.27
C GLY A 257 21.05 13.52 -6.91
N MET A 258 21.83 14.33 -7.61
CA MET A 258 23.28 14.41 -7.43
C MET A 258 23.69 14.69 -5.99
N PRO A 259 24.89 14.26 -5.57
CA PRO A 259 25.48 14.71 -4.32
C PRO A 259 25.55 16.24 -4.28
N GLY A 260 25.03 16.87 -3.21
CA GLY A 260 24.99 18.34 -3.13
C GLY A 260 23.79 19.01 -3.76
N SER A 261 22.85 18.27 -4.35
CA SER A 261 21.63 18.88 -4.91
C SER A 261 20.65 19.44 -3.89
N GLY A 262 20.92 19.36 -2.57
CA GLY A 262 20.06 19.95 -1.55
C GLY A 262 19.00 19.01 -0.96
N LYS A 263 19.05 17.69 -1.24
CA LYS A 263 18.05 16.72 -0.77
C LYS A 263 17.74 16.80 0.71
N SER A 264 18.74 16.83 1.58
CA SER A 264 18.54 16.89 3.04
C SER A 264 17.91 18.21 3.48
N THR A 265 18.25 19.34 2.84
CA THR A 265 17.64 20.66 3.09
C THR A 265 16.16 20.65 2.72
N ILE A 266 15.86 20.18 1.49
CA ILE A 266 14.47 20.10 1.02
C ILE A 266 13.66 19.10 1.86
N ALA A 267 14.27 17.96 2.25
CA ALA A 267 13.62 16.99 3.13
C ALA A 267 13.22 17.60 4.47
N ALA A 268 14.10 18.38 5.10
CA ALA A 268 13.81 19.04 6.37
C ALA A 268 12.64 20.04 6.25
N LEU A 269 12.63 20.87 5.20
CA LEU A 269 11.56 21.84 4.97
C LEU A 269 10.22 21.17 4.64
N LEU A 270 10.20 20.11 3.83
CA LEU A 270 9.00 19.32 3.57
C LEU A 270 8.47 18.66 4.84
N ALA A 271 9.38 18.10 5.65
CA ALA A 271 9.01 17.43 6.89
C ALA A 271 8.37 18.40 7.89
N GLU A 272 8.93 19.60 8.05
CA GLU A 272 8.35 20.66 8.88
C GLU A 272 6.97 21.07 8.37
N ARG A 273 6.84 21.32 7.07
CA ARG A 273 5.58 21.80 6.48
C ARG A 273 4.46 20.76 6.50
N LEU A 274 4.80 19.47 6.37
CA LEU A 274 3.85 18.36 6.33
C LEU A 274 3.71 17.62 7.66
N HIS A 275 4.47 18.00 8.68
CA HIS A 275 4.55 17.32 9.99
C HIS A 275 4.92 15.83 9.84
N ARG A 276 5.91 15.52 8.99
CA ARG A 276 6.37 14.16 8.69
C ARG A 276 7.78 13.91 9.23
N PRO A 277 8.14 12.67 9.59
CA PRO A 277 9.51 12.32 9.92
C PRO A 277 10.42 12.42 8.69
N VAL A 278 11.67 12.87 8.91
CA VAL A 278 12.76 12.77 7.92
C VAL A 278 13.48 11.46 8.13
N LEU A 279 13.70 10.74 7.04
CA LEU A 279 14.56 9.56 6.96
C LEU A 279 15.73 9.87 6.02
N ASP A 280 16.96 9.53 6.42
CA ASP A 280 18.17 9.73 5.61
C ASP A 280 18.87 8.38 5.41
N SER A 281 19.03 7.97 4.15
CA SER A 281 19.62 6.66 3.85
C SER A 281 21.10 6.57 4.22
N ASP A 282 21.86 7.66 4.08
CA ASP A 282 23.28 7.68 4.44
C ASP A 282 23.46 7.59 5.98
N ALA A 283 22.59 8.28 6.73
CA ALA A 283 22.55 8.17 8.19
C ALA A 283 22.19 6.75 8.64
N GLN A 284 21.22 6.12 8.01
CA GLN A 284 20.81 4.73 8.30
C GLN A 284 21.95 3.74 8.02
N VAL A 285 22.73 3.96 6.94
CA VAL A 285 23.91 3.14 6.65
C VAL A 285 24.95 3.28 7.76
N VAL A 286 25.25 4.50 8.20
CA VAL A 286 26.23 4.77 9.28
C VAL A 286 25.78 4.13 10.58
N GLU A 287 24.52 4.31 10.97
CA GLU A 287 23.93 3.72 12.19
C GLU A 287 24.02 2.19 12.18
N THR A 288 23.62 1.56 11.06
CA THR A 288 23.59 0.09 10.95
C THR A 288 25.00 -0.51 10.85
N ALA A 289 25.93 0.21 10.20
CA ALA A 289 27.31 -0.25 10.04
C ALA A 289 28.18 -0.01 11.29
N GLY A 290 27.80 0.93 12.16
CA GLY A 290 28.62 1.37 13.30
C GLY A 290 29.92 2.07 12.91
N MET A 291 30.03 2.52 11.65
CA MET A 291 31.23 3.19 11.11
C MET A 291 30.87 4.24 10.05
N SER A 292 31.78 5.19 9.80
CA SER A 292 31.54 6.24 8.83
C SER A 292 31.53 5.72 7.38
N ILE A 293 30.88 6.47 6.47
CA ILE A 293 30.88 6.13 5.04
C ILE A 293 32.30 6.03 4.46
N PRO A 294 33.24 6.97 4.74
CA PRO A 294 34.62 6.82 4.32
C PRO A 294 35.30 5.52 4.80
N ASP A 295 35.02 5.11 6.05
CA ASP A 295 35.59 3.86 6.59
C ASP A 295 35.00 2.62 5.90
N ILE A 296 33.70 2.63 5.54
CA ILE A 296 33.07 1.57 4.74
C ILE A 296 33.73 1.46 3.39
N PHE A 297 34.01 2.58 2.71
CA PHE A 297 34.73 2.59 1.44
C PHE A 297 36.16 2.10 1.57
N ALA A 298 36.86 2.48 2.65
CA ALA A 298 38.22 2.03 2.91
C ALA A 298 38.31 0.53 3.19
N ALA A 299 37.31 -0.03 3.90
CA ALA A 299 37.27 -1.42 4.31
C ALA A 299 36.83 -2.39 3.19
N GLY A 300 35.90 -1.96 2.31
CA GLY A 300 35.25 -2.88 1.34
C GLY A 300 34.94 -2.28 -0.02
N GLY A 301 35.36 -1.06 -0.30
CA GLY A 301 35.12 -0.37 -1.56
C GLY A 301 33.66 0.03 -1.80
N GLU A 302 33.37 0.44 -3.04
CA GLU A 302 32.04 0.93 -3.42
C GLU A 302 30.98 -0.16 -3.32
N ASP A 303 31.28 -1.40 -3.71
CA ASP A 303 30.30 -2.50 -3.69
C ASP A 303 29.80 -2.82 -2.28
N ALA A 304 30.70 -2.77 -1.28
CA ALA A 304 30.33 -2.98 0.12
C ALA A 304 29.43 -1.83 0.63
N PHE A 305 29.70 -0.59 0.23
CA PHE A 305 28.82 0.54 0.54
C PHE A 305 27.45 0.38 -0.14
N ARG A 306 27.42 0.06 -1.45
CA ARG A 306 26.15 -0.12 -2.19
C ARG A 306 25.28 -1.24 -1.63
N ALA A 307 25.87 -2.34 -1.17
CA ALA A 307 25.12 -3.41 -0.52
C ALA A 307 24.43 -2.93 0.77
N ARG A 308 25.14 -2.10 1.57
CA ARG A 308 24.58 -1.50 2.80
C ARG A 308 23.52 -0.44 2.49
N GLU A 309 23.75 0.38 1.46
CA GLU A 309 22.77 1.36 0.96
C GLU A 309 21.46 0.66 0.54
N THR A 310 21.54 -0.42 -0.24
CA THR A 310 20.37 -1.23 -0.62
C THR A 310 19.64 -1.80 0.59
N ALA A 311 20.36 -2.33 1.59
CA ALA A 311 19.77 -2.85 2.82
C ALA A 311 19.07 -1.74 3.64
N ALA A 312 19.67 -0.56 3.73
CA ALA A 312 19.06 0.61 4.39
C ALA A 312 17.78 1.05 3.65
N LEU A 313 17.82 1.14 2.33
CA LEU A 313 16.64 1.49 1.52
C LEU A 313 15.53 0.45 1.64
N ALA A 314 15.87 -0.84 1.79
CA ALA A 314 14.89 -1.90 2.01
C ALA A 314 14.10 -1.72 3.31
N GLU A 315 14.74 -1.22 4.38
CA GLU A 315 14.05 -0.93 5.64
C GLU A 315 13.32 0.42 5.63
N LEU A 316 13.94 1.46 5.07
CA LEU A 316 13.35 2.80 5.02
C LEU A 316 12.14 2.85 4.05
N GLY A 317 12.22 2.17 2.91
CA GLY A 317 11.15 2.13 1.91
C GLY A 317 9.87 1.42 2.37
N LYS A 318 9.93 0.62 3.43
CA LYS A 318 8.74 0.01 4.07
C LYS A 318 7.94 1.01 4.92
N ARG A 319 8.59 2.10 5.38
CA ARG A 319 7.92 3.13 6.18
C ARG A 319 6.84 3.83 5.36
N SER A 320 5.91 4.44 6.06
CA SER A 320 4.81 5.22 5.47
C SER A 320 4.81 6.63 6.01
N GLY A 321 4.43 7.61 5.19
CA GLY A 321 4.22 8.99 5.59
C GLY A 321 5.50 9.75 5.94
N ALA A 322 6.65 9.36 5.41
CA ALA A 322 7.94 9.98 5.68
C ALA A 322 8.46 10.79 4.48
N VAL A 323 9.42 11.68 4.75
CA VAL A 323 10.27 12.30 3.72
C VAL A 323 11.63 11.61 3.73
N LEU A 324 11.98 10.92 2.66
CA LEU A 324 13.19 10.14 2.53
C LEU A 324 14.22 10.85 1.67
N ALA A 325 15.33 11.29 2.27
CA ALA A 325 16.52 11.77 1.56
C ALA A 325 17.45 10.60 1.26
N THR A 326 17.83 10.42 -0.02
CA THR A 326 18.70 9.31 -0.42
C THR A 326 20.12 9.74 -0.69
N GLY A 327 21.07 8.81 -0.60
CA GLY A 327 22.42 8.97 -1.15
C GLY A 327 22.38 9.22 -2.65
N GLY A 328 23.32 10.04 -3.18
CA GLY A 328 23.33 10.40 -4.59
C GLY A 328 23.60 9.25 -5.56
N GLY A 329 23.97 8.08 -5.06
CA GLY A 329 24.23 6.88 -5.86
C GLY A 329 23.18 5.79 -5.73
N CYS A 330 22.09 6.03 -5.02
CA CYS A 330 21.02 5.04 -4.80
C CYS A 330 20.45 4.48 -6.13
N VAL A 331 20.47 5.25 -7.20
CA VAL A 331 19.99 4.87 -8.55
C VAL A 331 20.95 3.97 -9.32
N CYS A 332 22.20 3.78 -8.84
CA CYS A 332 23.19 2.93 -9.50
C CYS A 332 22.86 1.43 -9.45
N ARG A 333 21.94 1.02 -8.57
CA ARG A 333 21.41 -0.34 -8.48
C ARG A 333 19.94 -0.34 -8.81
N ALA A 334 19.55 -1.04 -9.88
CA ALA A 334 18.17 -1.09 -10.34
C ALA A 334 17.22 -1.72 -9.28
N GLU A 335 17.74 -2.61 -8.44
CA GLU A 335 17.02 -3.24 -7.33
C GLU A 335 16.54 -2.25 -6.25
N ASN A 336 17.10 -1.04 -6.20
CA ASN A 336 16.66 0.01 -5.27
C ASN A 336 15.34 0.66 -5.70
N TYR A 337 14.99 0.63 -6.99
CA TYR A 337 13.76 1.22 -7.49
C TYR A 337 12.51 0.66 -6.78
N PRO A 338 12.24 -0.66 -6.80
CA PRO A 338 11.08 -1.22 -6.13
C PRO A 338 11.07 -0.98 -4.61
N LEU A 339 12.25 -0.86 -3.97
CA LEU A 339 12.35 -0.58 -2.55
C LEU A 339 11.84 0.83 -2.21
N LEU A 340 12.14 1.81 -3.06
CA LEU A 340 11.72 3.20 -2.91
C LEU A 340 10.27 3.42 -3.38
N HIS A 341 9.91 2.79 -4.50
CA HIS A 341 8.63 3.04 -5.19
C HIS A 341 7.45 2.29 -4.55
N GLN A 342 7.68 1.23 -3.74
CA GLN A 342 6.61 0.45 -3.11
C GLN A 342 5.65 1.31 -2.25
N ASN A 343 6.17 2.35 -1.58
CA ASN A 343 5.39 3.28 -0.76
C ASN A 343 5.71 4.74 -1.04
N GLY A 344 6.45 5.07 -2.10
CA GLY A 344 6.92 6.42 -2.32
C GLY A 344 6.64 6.97 -3.70
N THR A 345 6.48 8.28 -3.77
CA THR A 345 6.62 9.08 -4.97
C THR A 345 8.04 9.63 -5.02
N ILE A 346 8.75 9.35 -6.10
CA ILE A 346 10.18 9.64 -6.26
C ILE A 346 10.36 10.93 -7.03
N PHE A 347 10.96 11.94 -6.39
CA PHE A 347 11.27 13.25 -6.96
C PHE A 347 12.75 13.37 -7.25
N TRP A 348 13.12 13.60 -8.52
CA TRP A 348 14.47 13.94 -8.87
C TRP A 348 14.69 15.44 -8.73
N LEU A 349 15.51 15.84 -7.76
CA LEU A 349 15.97 17.23 -7.61
C LEU A 349 17.09 17.51 -8.61
N GLN A 350 16.75 18.14 -9.72
CA GLN A 350 17.69 18.56 -10.75
C GLN A 350 18.28 19.92 -10.39
N ARG A 351 19.61 20.00 -10.32
CA ARG A 351 20.35 21.21 -10.01
C ARG A 351 21.55 21.38 -10.96
N ASP A 352 21.78 22.58 -11.40
CA ASP A 352 22.91 22.91 -12.28
C ASP A 352 24.22 22.53 -11.62
N LEU A 353 25.13 21.93 -12.40
CA LEU A 353 26.41 21.44 -11.90
C LEU A 353 27.27 22.57 -11.32
N ALA A 354 27.15 23.81 -11.87
CA ALA A 354 27.84 24.98 -11.36
C ALA A 354 27.43 25.37 -9.94
N LEU A 355 26.23 25.01 -9.53
CA LEU A 355 25.65 25.30 -8.17
C LEU A 355 25.92 24.19 -7.16
N LEU A 356 26.53 23.07 -7.57
CA LEU A 356 26.79 21.96 -6.67
C LEU A 356 28.08 22.25 -5.85
N PRO A 357 28.05 22.06 -4.51
CA PRO A 357 29.23 22.22 -3.67
C PRO A 357 30.28 21.16 -4.00
N LYS A 358 31.55 21.59 -4.07
CA LYS A 358 32.69 20.74 -4.42
C LYS A 358 33.37 20.08 -3.23
N ASP A 359 33.10 20.54 -2.01
CA ASP A 359 33.81 20.13 -0.80
C ASP A 359 33.09 19.00 -0.03
N GLY A 360 33.87 18.15 0.64
CA GLY A 360 33.41 17.24 1.71
C GLY A 360 32.85 15.88 1.30
N ARG A 361 33.03 15.40 0.03
CA ARG A 361 32.43 14.12 -0.40
C ARG A 361 33.41 13.22 -1.16
N PRO A 362 33.61 11.93 -0.70
CA PRO A 362 34.67 11.05 -1.22
C PRO A 362 34.59 10.77 -2.71
N ILE A 363 33.39 10.62 -3.31
CA ILE A 363 33.22 10.29 -4.73
C ILE A 363 33.31 11.55 -5.61
N SER A 364 32.71 12.68 -5.21
CA SER A 364 32.75 13.92 -5.97
C SER A 364 34.11 14.60 -5.99
N GLN A 365 35.01 14.27 -5.04
CA GLN A 365 36.39 14.76 -5.04
C GLN A 365 37.30 13.98 -6.00
N ARG A 366 36.97 12.75 -6.36
CA ARG A 366 37.78 11.88 -7.24
C ARG A 366 37.30 11.82 -8.69
N SER A 367 36.07 12.30 -8.97
CA SER A 367 35.44 12.20 -10.28
C SER A 367 35.13 13.60 -10.84
N ASP A 368 35.23 13.76 -12.15
CA ASP A 368 34.66 14.90 -12.87
C ASP A 368 33.11 14.88 -12.63
N LEU A 369 32.60 15.96 -12.04
CA LEU A 369 31.16 16.12 -11.77
C LEU A 369 30.32 16.00 -13.04
N ALA A 370 30.82 16.48 -14.17
CA ALA A 370 30.14 16.38 -15.44
C ALA A 370 30.05 14.92 -15.94
N ALA A 371 31.14 14.16 -15.80
CA ALA A 371 31.14 12.73 -16.11
C ALA A 371 30.20 11.93 -15.19
N LEU A 372 30.23 12.23 -13.90
CA LEU A 372 29.34 11.60 -12.94
C LEU A 372 27.86 11.91 -13.23
N TYR A 373 27.55 13.15 -13.59
CA TYR A 373 26.21 13.55 -13.98
C TYR A 373 25.76 12.84 -15.26
N ALA A 374 26.60 12.82 -16.28
CA ALA A 374 26.31 12.15 -17.55
C ALA A 374 26.01 10.66 -17.35
N GLN A 375 26.72 10.01 -16.44
CA GLN A 375 26.47 8.60 -16.08
C GLN A 375 25.13 8.41 -15.32
N ARG A 376 24.80 9.33 -14.40
CA ARG A 376 23.67 9.13 -13.46
C ARG A 376 22.37 9.76 -13.90
N ALA A 377 22.39 10.81 -14.73
CA ALA A 377 21.17 11.49 -15.17
C ALA A 377 20.13 10.54 -15.82
N PRO A 378 20.52 9.60 -16.70
CA PRO A 378 19.58 8.62 -17.25
C PRO A 378 18.99 7.68 -16.16
N LEU A 379 19.77 7.38 -15.12
CA LEU A 379 19.31 6.54 -14.01
C LEU A 379 18.32 7.29 -13.11
N TYR A 380 18.59 8.56 -12.80
CA TYR A 380 17.64 9.42 -12.10
C TYR A 380 16.33 9.55 -12.86
N ALA A 381 16.39 9.80 -14.17
CA ALA A 381 15.21 9.91 -15.03
C ALA A 381 14.38 8.62 -15.04
N ARG A 382 15.03 7.45 -14.96
CA ARG A 382 14.34 6.15 -14.90
C ARG A 382 13.64 5.89 -13.56
N PHE A 383 14.20 6.42 -12.46
CA PHE A 383 13.64 6.23 -11.12
C PHE A 383 12.56 7.25 -10.79
N ALA A 384 12.61 8.45 -11.37
CA ALA A 384 11.78 9.57 -10.98
C ALA A 384 10.35 9.45 -11.50
N ASP A 385 9.37 9.67 -10.59
CA ASP A 385 7.98 9.93 -10.96
C ASP A 385 7.80 11.38 -11.41
N ALA A 386 8.62 12.30 -10.86
CA ALA A 386 8.65 13.70 -11.27
C ALA A 386 10.05 14.31 -11.18
N VAL A 387 10.34 15.22 -12.10
CA VAL A 387 11.61 15.99 -12.11
C VAL A 387 11.31 17.39 -11.59
N ILE A 388 12.05 17.82 -10.57
CA ILE A 388 11.90 19.12 -9.93
C ILE A 388 13.15 19.96 -10.17
N ASP A 389 13.00 21.09 -10.87
CA ASP A 389 14.04 22.10 -10.98
C ASP A 389 14.33 22.71 -9.59
N ASN A 390 15.55 22.52 -9.11
CA ASN A 390 16.05 22.96 -7.80
C ASN A 390 17.16 24.01 -7.93
N ASN A 391 17.07 24.90 -8.92
CA ASN A 391 18.02 26.00 -9.12
C ASN A 391 17.65 27.26 -8.34
N GLY A 392 16.38 27.40 -7.97
CA GLY A 392 15.86 28.51 -7.17
C GLY A 392 16.08 28.35 -5.66
N THR A 393 15.23 29.01 -4.87
CA THR A 393 15.24 28.89 -3.41
C THR A 393 14.73 27.52 -2.96
N PRO A 394 15.11 27.06 -1.76
CA PRO A 394 14.56 25.83 -1.19
C PRO A 394 13.03 25.84 -1.04
N GLU A 395 12.46 27.01 -0.70
CA GLU A 395 11.01 27.22 -0.53
C GLU A 395 10.26 27.05 -1.86
N GLU A 396 10.81 27.57 -2.96
CA GLU A 396 10.26 27.37 -4.32
C GLU A 396 10.27 25.90 -4.71
N THR A 397 11.34 25.18 -4.39
CA THR A 397 11.47 23.74 -4.66
C THR A 397 10.43 22.94 -3.86
N VAL A 398 10.26 23.25 -2.58
CA VAL A 398 9.21 22.66 -1.74
C VAL A 398 7.83 22.90 -2.33
N GLN A 399 7.55 24.12 -2.78
CA GLN A 399 6.25 24.48 -3.38
C GLN A 399 5.99 23.66 -4.66
N LYS A 400 6.96 23.51 -5.55
CA LYS A 400 6.84 22.67 -6.76
C LYS A 400 6.55 21.20 -6.44
N ILE A 401 7.18 20.65 -5.38
CA ILE A 401 6.89 19.26 -4.93
C ILE A 401 5.46 19.15 -4.42
N LEU A 402 5.01 20.11 -3.62
CA LEU A 402 3.64 20.10 -3.06
C LEU A 402 2.57 20.23 -4.16
N GLU A 403 2.84 20.98 -5.22
CA GLU A 403 1.96 21.09 -6.39
C GLU A 403 1.81 19.76 -7.15
N VAL A 404 2.88 18.96 -7.24
CA VAL A 404 2.80 17.62 -7.84
C VAL A 404 2.02 16.64 -6.95
N LEU A 405 2.06 16.81 -5.62
CA LEU A 405 1.37 15.95 -4.66
C LEU A 405 -0.12 16.31 -4.47
N ALA A 406 -0.57 17.48 -4.89
CA ALA A 406 -1.96 17.96 -4.76
C ALA A 406 -2.91 17.26 -5.75
#